data_efa96cbf98d9fa0467efb50f108b038a
#
_entry.id   efa96cbf98d9fa0467efb50f108b038a
#
_cell.length_a   1.000
_cell.length_b   1.000
_cell.length_c   1.000
_cell.angle_alpha   90.00
_cell.angle_beta   90.00
_cell.angle_gamma   90.00
#
_symmetry.space_group_name_H-M   'P 1'
#
loop_
_entity.id
_entity.type
_entity.pdbx_description
1 polymer ?
#
loop_
_entity_poly.entity_id
_entity_poly.type
_entity_poly.pdbx_seq_one_letter_code
_entity_poly.pdbx_strand_id
1 'polypeptide(L)'
;MLPLIANSCRITVLKLRKKEIMTTVSAIEFDAKSGNYFCKVGSKTIKSYSKPYVERRVKAMVGDVEVAMAAAVEKSNRYDINTRFGFVEKLVNMVATGVQPSAVITGEGGLGKTYTVTKTLEANGYKDISDLADFQVGSVINSRRCFTMIKGFSTAKGLYRTLFENNKSIVVFDDCDAVLKDPVALNLLKGALDSYGKRIISWNADMKDDDLPRSFEFTGRVIFISNMDQDRIDQAIRSRSMMIDLSMTLDQKIDRMEFIAKSDEFLPEYDATIKADALALIRKIKSECKEISLRTLIAVSKVRASNKDWKDLATYMLTA
;
A
#
# COMPACT_ATOMS: atom_id res chain seq x y z
N MET A 1 -36.30 22.67 22.37
CA MET A 1 -36.57 21.25 22.10
C MET A 1 -36.28 20.99 20.64
N LEU A 2 -35.11 20.46 20.34
CA LEU A 2 -34.71 20.01 19.00
C LEU A 2 -34.77 18.48 19.00
N PRO A 3 -35.32 17.83 17.97
CA PRO A 3 -35.44 16.37 17.95
C PRO A 3 -34.07 15.75 17.65
N LEU A 4 -33.70 14.79 18.47
CA LEU A 4 -32.60 13.85 18.23
C LEU A 4 -32.86 13.09 16.92
N ILE A 5 -32.03 13.35 15.93
CA ILE A 5 -31.96 12.53 14.71
C ILE A 5 -31.33 11.21 15.12
N ALA A 6 -32.14 10.16 15.17
CA ALA A 6 -31.68 8.80 15.30
C ALA A 6 -30.88 8.40 14.05
N ASN A 7 -29.55 8.28 14.17
CA ASN A 7 -28.71 7.67 13.14
C ASN A 7 -29.13 6.21 13.00
N SER A 8 -29.84 5.94 11.91
CA SER A 8 -30.20 4.60 11.45
C SER A 8 -28.92 3.83 11.12
N CYS A 9 -28.51 2.95 12.02
CA CYS A 9 -27.42 2.00 11.79
C CYS A 9 -27.85 1.03 10.68
N ARG A 10 -27.23 1.13 9.49
CA ARG A 10 -27.39 0.14 8.43
C ARG A 10 -26.69 -1.14 8.83
N ILE A 11 -27.44 -2.16 9.19
CA ILE A 11 -26.95 -3.52 9.43
C ILE A 11 -26.55 -4.11 8.07
N THR A 12 -25.24 -4.24 7.81
CA THR A 12 -24.75 -5.00 6.67
C THR A 12 -24.77 -6.47 7.06
N VAL A 13 -25.72 -7.22 6.52
CA VAL A 13 -25.87 -8.65 6.78
C VAL A 13 -24.98 -9.42 5.80
N LEU A 14 -23.85 -9.94 6.29
CA LEU A 14 -23.01 -10.87 5.56
C LEU A 14 -23.50 -12.30 5.79
N LYS A 15 -23.83 -13.00 4.70
CA LYS A 15 -24.28 -14.40 4.73
C LYS A 15 -23.11 -15.34 4.44
N LEU A 16 -22.71 -16.11 5.45
CA LEU A 16 -21.60 -17.04 5.37
C LEU A 16 -22.06 -18.49 5.19
N ARG A 17 -21.47 -19.22 4.25
CA ARG A 17 -21.67 -20.65 4.08
C ARG A 17 -20.57 -21.44 4.79
N LYS A 18 -20.88 -22.05 5.94
CA LYS A 18 -20.05 -23.11 6.51
C LYS A 18 -20.97 -24.29 6.74
N LYS A 19 -20.87 -25.36 5.94
CA LYS A 19 -21.70 -26.59 6.02
C LYS A 19 -23.18 -26.30 6.33
N GLU A 20 -23.88 -25.73 5.35
CA GLU A 20 -25.35 -25.54 5.35
C GLU A 20 -25.97 -24.60 6.39
N ILE A 21 -25.22 -23.91 7.24
CA ILE A 21 -25.74 -22.92 8.17
C ILE A 21 -25.28 -21.53 7.76
N MET A 22 -26.24 -20.67 7.38
CA MET A 22 -25.97 -19.26 7.09
C MET A 22 -25.84 -18.49 8.41
N THR A 23 -24.66 -18.01 8.75
CA THR A 23 -24.42 -17.20 9.95
C THR A 23 -24.26 -15.73 9.56
N THR A 24 -25.04 -14.85 10.17
CA THR A 24 -24.91 -13.39 9.99
C THR A 24 -23.89 -12.82 10.97
N VAL A 25 -23.06 -11.91 10.49
CA VAL A 25 -22.05 -11.20 11.32
C VAL A 25 -22.31 -9.71 11.20
N SER A 26 -22.43 -9.00 12.33
CA SER A 26 -22.52 -7.53 12.34
C SER A 26 -21.12 -6.89 12.29
N ALA A 27 -21.06 -5.60 11.98
CA ALA A 27 -19.85 -4.82 12.23
C ALA A 27 -19.47 -4.83 13.73
N ILE A 28 -18.19 -4.57 14.03
CA ILE A 28 -17.73 -4.35 15.40
C ILE A 28 -18.02 -2.89 15.75
N GLU A 29 -18.97 -2.69 16.65
CA GLU A 29 -19.42 -1.38 17.11
C GLU A 29 -18.87 -1.05 18.49
N PHE A 30 -18.72 0.25 18.78
CA PHE A 30 -18.34 0.74 20.10
C PHE A 30 -19.55 1.38 20.78
N ASP A 31 -19.90 0.86 21.95
CA ASP A 31 -20.96 1.41 22.80
C ASP A 31 -20.35 2.39 23.80
N ALA A 32 -20.51 3.68 23.57
CA ALA A 32 -19.98 4.75 24.41
C ALA A 32 -20.57 4.74 25.84
N LYS A 33 -21.77 4.17 26.06
CA LYS A 33 -22.37 4.11 27.39
C LYS A 33 -21.73 3.04 28.26
N SER A 34 -21.40 1.88 27.68
CA SER A 34 -20.78 0.78 28.42
C SER A 34 -19.25 0.71 28.26
N GLY A 35 -18.66 1.52 27.37
CA GLY A 35 -17.22 1.50 27.07
C GLY A 35 -16.75 0.21 26.39
N ASN A 36 -17.65 -0.56 25.80
CA ASN A 36 -17.31 -1.85 25.20
C ASN A 36 -17.43 -1.85 23.69
N TYR A 37 -16.56 -2.62 23.03
CA TYR A 37 -16.75 -3.09 21.67
C TYR A 37 -17.64 -4.32 21.66
N PHE A 38 -18.54 -4.41 20.69
CA PHE A 38 -19.38 -5.59 20.51
C PHE A 38 -19.59 -5.95 19.05
N CYS A 39 -19.84 -7.24 18.81
CA CYS A 39 -20.15 -7.78 17.48
C CYS A 39 -21.16 -8.91 17.65
N LYS A 40 -22.16 -8.99 16.78
CA LYS A 40 -23.14 -10.08 16.75
C LYS A 40 -22.74 -11.11 15.69
N VAL A 41 -22.62 -12.36 16.09
CA VAL A 41 -22.35 -13.51 15.21
C VAL A 41 -23.52 -14.49 15.33
N GLY A 42 -24.44 -14.46 14.37
CA GLY A 42 -25.71 -15.15 14.47
C GLY A 42 -26.54 -14.66 15.68
N SER A 43 -26.91 -15.57 16.57
CA SER A 43 -27.60 -15.24 17.81
C SER A 43 -26.68 -14.85 18.99
N LYS A 44 -25.37 -14.93 18.83
CA LYS A 44 -24.39 -14.64 19.90
C LYS A 44 -23.83 -13.22 19.77
N THR A 45 -23.73 -12.52 20.92
CA THR A 45 -23.08 -11.24 21.02
C THR A 45 -21.71 -11.41 21.71
N ILE A 46 -20.63 -10.99 21.07
CA ILE A 46 -19.30 -10.93 21.64
C ILE A 46 -19.09 -9.50 22.12
N LYS A 47 -18.68 -9.33 23.37
CA LYS A 47 -18.52 -8.02 24.00
C LYS A 47 -17.23 -7.97 24.82
N SER A 48 -16.46 -6.87 24.70
CA SER A 48 -15.23 -6.65 25.49
C SER A 48 -14.77 -5.19 25.43
N TYR A 49 -14.05 -4.73 26.43
CA TYR A 49 -13.33 -3.43 26.41
C TYR A 49 -12.22 -3.40 25.37
N SER A 50 -11.72 -4.55 24.92
CA SER A 50 -10.63 -4.67 23.97
C SER A 50 -11.17 -5.02 22.60
N LYS A 51 -11.06 -4.09 21.62
CA LYS A 51 -11.41 -4.35 20.22
C LYS A 51 -10.65 -5.55 19.65
N PRO A 52 -9.31 -5.71 19.85
CA PRO A 52 -8.57 -6.87 19.37
C PRO A 52 -9.04 -8.21 19.98
N TYR A 53 -9.61 -8.21 21.17
CA TYR A 53 -10.21 -9.42 21.74
C TYR A 53 -11.50 -9.81 21.00
N VAL A 54 -12.36 -8.83 20.73
CA VAL A 54 -13.61 -9.05 19.96
C VAL A 54 -13.26 -9.57 18.57
N GLU A 55 -12.30 -8.96 17.89
CA GLU A 55 -11.83 -9.38 16.56
C GLU A 55 -11.33 -10.84 16.55
N ARG A 56 -10.48 -11.22 17.52
CA ARG A 56 -9.99 -12.61 17.64
C ARG A 56 -11.11 -13.61 17.90
N ARG A 57 -12.08 -13.25 18.72
CA ARG A 57 -13.22 -14.15 19.04
C ARG A 57 -14.16 -14.30 17.84
N VAL A 58 -14.45 -13.20 17.13
CA VAL A 58 -15.22 -13.23 15.88
C VAL A 58 -14.51 -14.08 14.85
N LYS A 59 -13.20 -13.85 14.64
CA LYS A 59 -12.35 -14.63 13.74
C LYS A 59 -12.36 -16.13 14.06
N ALA A 60 -12.26 -16.50 15.34
CA ALA A 60 -12.32 -17.90 15.79
C ALA A 60 -13.69 -18.56 15.51
N MET A 61 -14.76 -17.79 15.44
CA MET A 61 -16.13 -18.30 15.19
C MET A 61 -16.46 -18.39 13.69
N VAL A 62 -15.89 -17.51 12.87
CA VAL A 62 -16.30 -17.32 11.47
C VAL A 62 -15.21 -17.76 10.48
N GLY A 63 -13.95 -17.85 10.93
CA GLY A 63 -12.77 -18.11 10.09
C GLY A 63 -12.13 -16.85 9.51
N ASP A 64 -10.94 -16.99 8.91
CA ASP A 64 -10.02 -15.89 8.63
C ASP A 64 -10.43 -14.91 7.51
N VAL A 65 -11.39 -15.25 6.66
CA VAL A 65 -11.55 -14.62 5.34
C VAL A 65 -12.39 -13.34 5.33
N GLU A 66 -13.27 -13.11 6.29
CA GLU A 66 -14.33 -12.10 6.12
C GLU A 66 -14.37 -10.95 7.13
N VAL A 67 -13.74 -11.08 8.27
CA VAL A 67 -13.66 -9.97 9.24
C VAL A 67 -12.77 -8.83 8.71
N ALA A 68 -11.76 -9.15 7.92
CA ALA A 68 -10.91 -8.17 7.25
C ALA A 68 -11.65 -7.38 6.16
N MET A 69 -12.58 -8.03 5.43
CA MET A 69 -13.37 -7.37 4.39
C MET A 69 -14.45 -6.44 4.96
N ALA A 70 -15.11 -6.81 6.06
CA ALA A 70 -16.11 -5.96 6.70
C ALA A 70 -15.48 -4.69 7.33
N ALA A 71 -14.30 -4.80 7.91
CA ALA A 71 -13.56 -3.66 8.45
C ALA A 71 -13.00 -2.73 7.35
N ALA A 72 -12.68 -3.28 6.17
CA ALA A 72 -12.24 -2.51 5.02
C ALA A 72 -13.38 -1.72 4.35
N VAL A 73 -14.60 -2.24 4.38
CA VAL A 73 -15.79 -1.58 3.80
C VAL A 73 -16.25 -0.37 4.63
N GLU A 74 -16.01 -0.33 5.94
CA GLU A 74 -16.39 0.82 6.79
C GLU A 74 -15.48 2.05 6.64
N LYS A 75 -14.28 1.92 6.13
CA LYS A 75 -13.50 3.06 5.63
C LYS A 75 -13.94 3.40 4.21
N SER A 76 -15.22 3.73 4.00
CA SER A 76 -15.63 4.37 2.75
C SER A 76 -14.86 5.68 2.67
N ASN A 77 -13.77 5.68 1.94
CA ASN A 77 -12.99 6.87 1.75
C ASN A 77 -13.89 7.94 1.14
N ARG A 78 -13.96 9.11 1.79
CA ARG A 78 -14.65 10.29 1.28
C ARG A 78 -14.26 10.64 -0.16
N TYR A 79 -13.11 10.15 -0.60
CA TYR A 79 -12.53 10.41 -1.91
C TYR A 79 -12.49 9.13 -2.75
N ASP A 80 -12.84 9.26 -4.03
CA ASP A 80 -12.68 8.18 -5.00
C ASP A 80 -11.20 7.79 -5.15
N ILE A 81 -10.96 6.61 -5.73
CA ILE A 81 -9.61 6.05 -5.81
C ILE A 81 -8.65 6.90 -6.65
N ASN A 82 -9.11 7.50 -7.75
CA ASN A 82 -8.24 8.31 -8.60
C ASN A 82 -7.86 9.62 -7.93
N THR A 83 -8.78 10.23 -7.18
CA THR A 83 -8.48 11.38 -6.29
C THR A 83 -7.43 11.01 -5.24
N ARG A 84 -7.50 9.80 -4.65
CA ARG A 84 -6.48 9.33 -3.68
C ARG A 84 -5.10 9.15 -4.32
N PHE A 85 -5.03 8.69 -5.57
CA PHE A 85 -3.76 8.67 -6.33
C PHE A 85 -3.24 10.09 -6.59
N GLY A 86 -4.10 11.06 -6.87
CA GLY A 86 -3.72 12.48 -6.95
C GLY A 86 -3.17 13.03 -5.62
N PHE A 87 -3.60 12.49 -4.47
CA PHE A 87 -2.98 12.82 -3.17
C PHE A 87 -1.58 12.20 -3.03
N VAL A 88 -1.34 11.01 -3.59
CA VAL A 88 0.02 10.45 -3.65
C VAL A 88 0.94 11.37 -4.43
N GLU A 89 0.53 11.86 -5.60
CA GLU A 89 1.30 12.82 -6.39
C GLU A 89 1.64 14.07 -5.57
N LYS A 90 0.66 14.65 -4.87
CA LYS A 90 0.88 15.81 -3.99
C LYS A 90 1.87 15.51 -2.87
N LEU A 91 1.75 14.34 -2.24
CA LEU A 91 2.66 13.94 -1.15
C LEU A 91 4.08 13.70 -1.67
N VAL A 92 4.24 13.04 -2.81
CA VAL A 92 5.55 12.85 -3.46
C VAL A 92 6.15 14.20 -3.87
N ASN A 93 5.36 15.15 -4.35
CA ASN A 93 5.80 16.52 -4.61
C ASN A 93 6.34 17.21 -3.36
N MET A 94 5.69 17.04 -2.19
CA MET A 94 6.18 17.59 -0.91
C MET A 94 7.53 16.97 -0.52
N VAL A 95 7.72 15.66 -0.79
CA VAL A 95 9.02 15.02 -0.59
C VAL A 95 10.03 15.53 -1.61
N ALA A 96 9.69 15.62 -2.89
CA ALA A 96 10.57 16.11 -3.95
C ALA A 96 11.06 17.55 -3.70
N THR A 97 10.20 18.42 -3.18
CA THR A 97 10.54 19.81 -2.85
C THR A 97 11.24 19.98 -1.49
N GLY A 98 11.30 18.91 -0.67
CA GLY A 98 11.96 18.93 0.65
C GLY A 98 11.10 19.51 1.77
N VAL A 99 9.80 19.73 1.53
CA VAL A 99 8.84 20.15 2.56
C VAL A 99 8.62 19.05 3.58
N GLN A 100 8.67 17.78 3.12
CA GLN A 100 8.48 16.60 3.94
C GLN A 100 9.67 15.63 3.78
N PRO A 101 10.30 15.15 4.87
CA PRO A 101 11.44 14.26 4.80
C PRO A 101 11.09 12.83 4.36
N SER A 102 9.85 12.40 4.56
CA SER A 102 9.44 11.03 4.23
C SER A 102 7.95 10.89 3.96
N ALA A 103 7.63 9.87 3.13
CA ALA A 103 6.27 9.45 2.84
C ALA A 103 6.15 7.93 2.90
N VAL A 104 4.97 7.43 3.27
CA VAL A 104 4.63 6.00 3.23
C VAL A 104 3.32 5.84 2.45
N ILE A 105 3.36 5.03 1.40
CA ILE A 105 2.22 4.73 0.54
C ILE A 105 1.89 3.26 0.71
N THR A 106 0.74 2.96 1.29
CA THR A 106 0.27 1.59 1.54
C THR A 106 -0.86 1.20 0.59
N GLY A 107 -1.15 -0.10 0.52
CA GLY A 107 -2.25 -0.65 -0.27
C GLY A 107 -1.83 -1.84 -1.10
N GLU A 108 -2.79 -2.56 -1.66
CA GLU A 108 -2.56 -3.79 -2.43
C GLU A 108 -1.66 -3.57 -3.66
N GLY A 109 -0.94 -4.61 -4.05
CA GLY A 109 -0.03 -4.60 -5.21
C GLY A 109 -0.72 -4.45 -6.56
N GLY A 110 0.04 -4.06 -7.58
CA GLY A 110 -0.38 -4.14 -8.98
C GLY A 110 -1.39 -3.11 -9.46
N LEU A 111 -1.56 -1.96 -8.77
CA LEU A 111 -2.52 -0.91 -9.14
C LEU A 111 -1.89 0.46 -9.41
N GLY A 112 -0.56 0.48 -9.63
CA GLY A 112 0.14 1.67 -10.15
C GLY A 112 0.80 2.54 -9.08
N LYS A 113 0.97 2.09 -7.81
CA LYS A 113 1.66 2.87 -6.76
C LYS A 113 3.07 3.30 -7.19
N THR A 114 3.90 2.32 -7.53
CA THR A 114 5.29 2.54 -7.94
C THR A 114 5.37 3.45 -9.16
N TYR A 115 4.53 3.20 -10.17
CA TYR A 115 4.45 4.04 -11.37
C TYR A 115 4.14 5.50 -11.02
N THR A 116 3.13 5.75 -10.17
CA THR A 116 2.74 7.11 -9.76
C THR A 116 3.90 7.82 -9.04
N VAL A 117 4.60 7.13 -8.13
CA VAL A 117 5.75 7.70 -7.41
C VAL A 117 6.87 8.06 -8.39
N THR A 118 7.26 7.11 -9.26
CA THR A 118 8.35 7.31 -10.24
C THR A 118 8.03 8.47 -11.18
N LYS A 119 6.85 8.47 -11.80
CA LYS A 119 6.43 9.53 -12.72
C LYS A 119 6.38 10.91 -12.04
N THR A 120 5.93 10.95 -10.79
CA THR A 120 5.90 12.23 -10.06
C THR A 120 7.31 12.73 -9.75
N LEU A 121 8.24 11.86 -9.39
CA LEU A 121 9.65 12.24 -9.18
C LEU A 121 10.29 12.71 -10.49
N GLU A 122 10.09 12.00 -11.59
CA GLU A 122 10.57 12.39 -12.92
C GLU A 122 10.01 13.76 -13.35
N ALA A 123 8.70 14.00 -13.15
CA ALA A 123 8.07 15.29 -13.43
C ALA A 123 8.63 16.44 -12.59
N ASN A 124 9.20 16.15 -11.41
CA ASN A 124 9.94 17.12 -10.59
C ASN A 124 11.43 17.26 -10.99
N GLY A 125 11.84 16.64 -12.09
CA GLY A 125 13.19 16.71 -12.61
C GLY A 125 14.20 15.81 -11.88
N TYR A 126 13.72 14.77 -11.17
CA TYR A 126 14.59 13.76 -10.57
C TYR A 126 14.87 12.65 -11.58
N LYS A 127 16.15 12.22 -11.62
CA LYS A 127 16.59 11.11 -12.47
C LYS A 127 16.65 9.83 -11.65
N ASP A 128 16.09 8.74 -12.17
CA ASP A 128 16.31 7.39 -11.63
C ASP A 128 17.74 6.95 -11.90
N ILE A 129 18.43 6.52 -10.85
CA ILE A 129 19.81 6.03 -10.90
C ILE A 129 19.93 4.59 -10.39
N SER A 130 18.82 3.88 -10.26
CA SER A 130 18.78 2.51 -9.74
C SER A 130 19.59 1.52 -10.56
N ASP A 131 19.67 1.73 -11.87
CA ASP A 131 20.39 0.85 -12.82
C ASP A 131 21.86 1.26 -13.07
N LEU A 132 22.34 2.29 -12.37
CA LEU A 132 23.74 2.68 -12.51
C LEU A 132 24.62 1.69 -11.74
N ALA A 133 25.05 0.62 -12.43
CA ALA A 133 25.84 -0.49 -11.89
C ALA A 133 27.28 -0.10 -11.43
N ASP A 134 27.75 1.12 -11.70
CA ASP A 134 29.13 1.56 -11.49
C ASP A 134 29.36 2.32 -10.19
N PHE A 135 28.46 2.20 -9.18
CA PHE A 135 28.75 2.79 -7.89
C PHE A 135 29.79 1.96 -7.14
N GLN A 136 30.95 2.58 -6.87
CA GLN A 136 31.86 2.01 -5.87
C GLN A 136 31.13 1.96 -4.52
N VAL A 137 31.12 0.78 -3.91
CA VAL A 137 30.58 0.55 -2.58
C VAL A 137 31.20 1.57 -1.61
N GLY A 138 30.35 2.27 -0.82
CA GLY A 138 30.80 3.30 0.12
C GLY A 138 30.97 4.70 -0.47
N SER A 139 30.79 4.91 -1.79
CA SER A 139 30.82 6.24 -2.38
C SER A 139 29.47 6.96 -2.20
N VAL A 140 29.51 8.25 -1.85
CA VAL A 140 28.29 9.08 -1.73
C VAL A 140 27.89 9.64 -3.09
N ILE A 141 26.64 9.38 -3.49
CA ILE A 141 26.06 9.97 -4.69
C ILE A 141 25.95 11.48 -4.52
N ASN A 142 26.75 12.23 -5.28
CA ASN A 142 26.80 13.68 -5.16
C ASN A 142 25.83 14.40 -6.11
N SER A 143 24.61 13.90 -6.22
CA SER A 143 23.55 14.53 -7.01
C SER A 143 22.29 14.73 -6.16
N ARG A 144 21.81 15.98 -6.13
CA ARG A 144 20.60 16.36 -5.36
C ARG A 144 19.30 16.11 -6.12
N ARG A 145 19.35 15.84 -7.43
CA ARG A 145 18.18 15.61 -8.28
C ARG A 145 18.19 14.20 -8.85
N CYS A 146 18.40 13.22 -7.97
CA CYS A 146 18.27 11.82 -8.31
C CYS A 146 17.49 11.06 -7.24
N PHE A 147 16.95 9.94 -7.62
CA PHE A 147 16.38 8.96 -6.70
C PHE A 147 16.88 7.57 -7.05
N THR A 148 16.96 6.72 -6.01
CA THR A 148 17.32 5.31 -6.14
C THR A 148 16.14 4.48 -5.66
N MET A 149 15.74 3.48 -6.44
CA MET A 149 14.69 2.54 -6.07
C MET A 149 15.30 1.23 -5.57
N ILE A 150 15.00 0.89 -4.33
CA ILE A 150 15.42 -0.36 -3.70
C ILE A 150 14.23 -1.29 -3.68
N LYS A 151 14.39 -2.49 -4.24
CA LYS A 151 13.35 -3.53 -4.28
C LYS A 151 13.82 -4.78 -3.57
N GLY A 152 12.90 -5.46 -2.88
CA GLY A 152 13.16 -6.75 -2.25
C GLY A 152 13.72 -6.65 -0.84
N PHE A 153 14.68 -7.52 -0.49
CA PHE A 153 15.18 -7.67 0.87
C PHE A 153 16.36 -6.74 1.15
N SER A 154 16.33 -6.05 2.28
CA SER A 154 17.47 -5.31 2.82
C SER A 154 17.65 -5.63 4.30
N THR A 155 18.91 -5.88 4.71
CA THR A 155 19.29 -5.98 6.12
C THR A 155 19.40 -4.58 6.73
N ALA A 156 19.42 -4.49 8.08
CA ALA A 156 19.67 -3.22 8.77
C ALA A 156 21.02 -2.59 8.37
N LYS A 157 22.09 -3.39 8.15
CA LYS A 157 23.39 -2.91 7.65
C LYS A 157 23.28 -2.42 6.20
N GLY A 158 22.54 -3.14 5.36
CA GLY A 158 22.24 -2.72 4.00
C GLY A 158 21.47 -1.40 3.97
N LEU A 159 20.48 -1.25 4.82
CA LEU A 159 19.74 0.01 5.00
C LEU A 159 20.68 1.16 5.40
N TYR A 160 21.56 0.95 6.41
CA TYR A 160 22.52 1.96 6.86
C TYR A 160 23.41 2.43 5.71
N ARG A 161 23.97 1.48 4.93
CA ARG A 161 24.78 1.75 3.74
C ARG A 161 23.99 2.53 2.68
N THR A 162 22.79 2.05 2.35
CA THR A 162 21.92 2.70 1.36
C THR A 162 21.64 4.16 1.73
N LEU A 163 21.33 4.43 3.00
CA LEU A 163 21.07 5.80 3.46
C LEU A 163 22.34 6.67 3.41
N PHE A 164 23.53 6.10 3.70
CA PHE A 164 24.79 6.82 3.61
C PHE A 164 25.14 7.16 2.16
N GLU A 165 25.15 6.18 1.28
CA GLU A 165 25.47 6.34 -0.14
C GLU A 165 24.52 7.31 -0.85
N ASN A 166 23.24 7.31 -0.46
CA ASN A 166 22.20 8.15 -1.04
C ASN A 166 21.88 9.39 -0.17
N ASN A 167 22.82 9.86 0.62
CA ASN A 167 22.58 10.90 1.65
C ASN A 167 22.03 12.23 1.11
N LYS A 168 22.17 12.55 -0.18
CA LYS A 168 21.69 13.81 -0.80
C LYS A 168 20.53 13.59 -1.77
N SER A 169 20.07 12.36 -1.93
CA SER A 169 19.06 11.95 -2.90
C SER A 169 17.75 11.50 -2.23
N ILE A 170 16.82 11.01 -3.02
CA ILE A 170 15.60 10.36 -2.53
C ILE A 170 15.80 8.84 -2.64
N VAL A 171 15.58 8.13 -1.55
CA VAL A 171 15.54 6.66 -1.55
C VAL A 171 14.09 6.20 -1.56
N VAL A 172 13.71 5.42 -2.56
CA VAL A 172 12.40 4.79 -2.67
C VAL A 172 12.54 3.31 -2.32
N PHE A 173 11.95 2.88 -1.22
CA PHE A 173 11.84 1.47 -0.85
C PHE A 173 10.52 0.93 -1.39
N ASP A 174 10.59 0.03 -2.37
CA ASP A 174 9.45 -0.59 -3.04
C ASP A 174 9.37 -2.08 -2.66
N ASP A 175 8.28 -2.48 -2.01
CA ASP A 175 8.07 -3.84 -1.48
C ASP A 175 9.18 -4.33 -0.51
N CYS A 176 9.84 -3.39 0.19
CA CYS A 176 10.87 -3.70 1.19
C CYS A 176 10.28 -3.85 2.61
N ASP A 177 9.17 -4.55 2.76
CA ASP A 177 8.43 -4.67 4.02
C ASP A 177 9.25 -5.27 5.18
N ALA A 178 10.31 -6.03 4.87
CA ALA A 178 11.24 -6.55 5.87
C ALA A 178 11.92 -5.44 6.67
N VAL A 179 12.31 -4.34 6.02
CA VAL A 179 12.93 -3.17 6.67
C VAL A 179 11.99 -2.52 7.68
N LEU A 180 10.68 -2.50 7.38
CA LEU A 180 9.66 -1.94 8.27
C LEU A 180 9.27 -2.87 9.44
N LYS A 181 9.80 -4.09 9.48
CA LYS A 181 9.56 -5.09 10.53
C LYS A 181 10.79 -5.40 11.37
N ASP A 182 11.98 -5.06 10.89
CA ASP A 182 13.25 -5.32 11.59
C ASP A 182 13.48 -4.27 12.68
N PRO A 183 13.60 -4.65 13.95
CA PRO A 183 13.78 -3.70 15.06
C PRO A 183 15.04 -2.84 14.93
N VAL A 184 16.13 -3.37 14.36
CA VAL A 184 17.37 -2.61 14.16
C VAL A 184 17.20 -1.60 13.05
N ALA A 185 16.61 -2.01 11.92
CA ALA A 185 16.28 -1.10 10.82
C ALA A 185 15.31 0.01 11.27
N LEU A 186 14.29 -0.33 12.07
CA LEU A 186 13.36 0.66 12.63
C LEU A 186 14.08 1.71 13.48
N ASN A 187 15.08 1.35 14.26
CA ASN A 187 15.85 2.31 15.04
C ASN A 187 16.67 3.25 14.15
N LEU A 188 17.26 2.76 13.07
CA LEU A 188 17.93 3.60 12.08
C LEU A 188 16.95 4.56 11.40
N LEU A 189 15.77 4.04 11.01
CA LEU A 189 14.72 4.85 10.38
C LEU A 189 14.18 5.93 11.30
N LYS A 190 14.06 5.69 12.62
CA LYS A 190 13.67 6.74 13.58
C LYS A 190 14.60 7.94 13.50
N GLY A 191 15.91 7.72 13.38
CA GLY A 191 16.89 8.78 13.17
C GLY A 191 16.81 9.43 11.78
N ALA A 192 16.62 8.61 10.73
CA ALA A 192 16.56 9.09 9.36
C ALA A 192 15.31 9.92 9.04
N LEU A 193 14.17 9.62 9.68
CA LEU A 193 12.87 10.21 9.41
C LEU A 193 12.48 11.28 10.42
N ASP A 194 13.35 11.62 11.37
CA ASP A 194 13.04 12.62 12.37
C ASP A 194 12.73 13.99 11.71
N SER A 195 11.71 14.67 12.20
CA SER A 195 11.30 15.98 11.70
C SER A 195 11.89 17.13 12.50
N TYR A 196 12.62 16.83 13.58
CA TYR A 196 13.19 17.83 14.48
C TYR A 196 14.72 17.80 14.45
N GLY A 197 15.33 18.94 14.10
CA GLY A 197 16.78 19.10 14.16
C GLY A 197 17.57 18.32 13.10
N LYS A 198 18.81 17.99 13.45
CA LYS A 198 19.70 17.22 12.57
C LYS A 198 19.39 15.74 12.67
N ARG A 199 19.22 15.10 11.53
CA ARG A 199 18.95 13.66 11.43
C ARG A 199 20.26 12.87 11.46
N ILE A 200 20.74 12.55 12.66
CA ILE A 200 21.96 11.76 12.86
C ILE A 200 21.60 10.28 12.92
N ILE A 201 22.21 9.50 12.03
CA ILE A 201 22.11 8.05 12.00
C ILE A 201 23.42 7.46 12.49
N SER A 202 23.38 6.54 13.47
CA SER A 202 24.57 5.92 14.04
C SER A 202 24.47 4.39 13.98
N TRP A 203 25.63 3.76 13.68
CA TRP A 203 25.81 2.31 13.74
C TRP A 203 26.90 1.98 14.73
N ASN A 204 26.51 1.48 15.90
CA ASN A 204 27.42 1.23 17.02
C ASN A 204 27.86 -0.24 17.17
N ALA A 205 27.59 -1.08 16.16
CA ALA A 205 28.10 -2.44 16.12
C ALA A 205 29.47 -2.49 15.42
N ASP A 206 30.24 -3.58 15.65
CA ASP A 206 31.49 -3.78 14.95
C ASP A 206 31.29 -3.80 13.44
N MET A 207 31.84 -2.81 12.75
CA MET A 207 31.91 -2.76 11.29
C MET A 207 33.29 -3.26 10.86
N LYS A 208 33.29 -4.37 10.12
CA LYS A 208 34.50 -4.86 9.43
C LYS A 208 34.80 -4.08 8.15
N ASP A 209 33.88 -3.20 7.71
CA ASP A 209 34.02 -2.40 6.50
C ASP A 209 34.50 -1.01 6.90
N ASP A 210 35.73 -0.67 6.55
CA ASP A 210 36.32 0.65 6.80
C ASP A 210 35.72 1.79 5.96
N ASP A 211 34.82 1.44 5.00
CA ASP A 211 34.25 2.38 4.03
C ASP A 211 33.02 3.15 4.55
N LEU A 212 32.49 2.78 5.71
CA LEU A 212 31.30 3.43 6.27
C LEU A 212 31.62 4.12 7.59
N PRO A 213 31.22 5.39 7.78
CA PRO A 213 31.39 6.08 9.05
C PRO A 213 30.50 5.43 10.15
N ARG A 214 30.87 5.57 11.42
CA ARG A 214 30.04 5.11 12.55
C ARG A 214 28.78 5.95 12.73
N SER A 215 28.76 7.19 12.26
CA SER A 215 27.59 8.05 12.26
C SER A 215 27.69 9.09 11.15
N PHE A 216 26.56 9.54 10.66
CA PHE A 216 26.47 10.63 9.67
C PHE A 216 25.15 11.40 9.81
N GLU A 217 25.14 12.64 9.34
CA GLU A 217 23.94 13.43 9.19
C GLU A 217 23.25 13.06 7.88
N PHE A 218 22.02 12.57 7.96
CA PHE A 218 21.22 12.22 6.79
C PHE A 218 20.42 13.43 6.31
N THR A 219 20.71 13.90 5.12
CA THR A 219 20.04 15.03 4.46
C THR A 219 19.13 14.59 3.32
N GLY A 220 19.18 13.31 2.96
CA GLY A 220 18.32 12.69 1.97
C GLY A 220 16.84 12.62 2.40
N ARG A 221 16.02 12.00 1.58
CA ARG A 221 14.57 11.80 1.82
C ARG A 221 14.19 10.38 1.48
N VAL A 222 13.09 9.90 2.06
CA VAL A 222 12.70 8.49 1.93
C VAL A 222 11.22 8.38 1.55
N ILE A 223 10.93 7.52 0.59
CA ILE A 223 9.57 7.11 0.25
C ILE A 223 9.47 5.60 0.40
N PHE A 224 8.48 5.14 1.16
CA PHE A 224 8.14 3.73 1.26
C PHE A 224 6.88 3.43 0.46
N ILE A 225 6.95 2.39 -0.37
CA ILE A 225 5.81 1.79 -1.05
C ILE A 225 5.66 0.38 -0.48
N SER A 226 4.53 0.10 0.14
CA SER A 226 4.30 -1.15 0.86
C SER A 226 2.95 -1.77 0.50
N ASN A 227 2.89 -3.10 0.52
CA ASN A 227 1.66 -3.86 0.39
C ASN A 227 1.05 -4.19 1.78
N MET A 228 1.68 -3.75 2.87
CA MET A 228 1.14 -3.91 4.21
C MET A 228 -0.04 -2.96 4.46
N ASP A 229 -0.97 -3.41 5.31
CA ASP A 229 -1.98 -2.52 5.86
C ASP A 229 -1.31 -1.41 6.69
N GLN A 230 -1.84 -0.21 6.62
CA GLN A 230 -1.32 0.96 7.34
C GLN A 230 -1.18 0.71 8.86
N ASP A 231 -2.09 -0.07 9.44
CA ASP A 231 -2.08 -0.37 10.88
C ASP A 231 -0.94 -1.31 11.29
N ARG A 232 -0.31 -2.01 10.33
CA ARG A 232 0.85 -2.88 10.55
C ARG A 232 2.18 -2.15 10.49
N ILE A 233 2.18 -0.89 10.03
CA ILE A 233 3.37 -0.04 10.05
C ILE A 233 3.64 0.41 11.48
N ASP A 234 4.90 0.32 11.92
CA ASP A 234 5.30 0.73 13.28
C ASP A 234 4.89 2.18 13.58
N GLN A 235 4.40 2.42 14.81
CA GLN A 235 3.92 3.74 15.24
C GLN A 235 4.98 4.83 15.08
N ALA A 236 6.26 4.50 15.30
CA ALA A 236 7.34 5.47 15.19
C ALA A 236 7.56 5.95 13.75
N ILE A 237 7.32 5.08 12.76
CA ILE A 237 7.34 5.46 11.33
C ILE A 237 6.09 6.28 10.99
N ARG A 238 4.92 5.83 11.46
CA ARG A 238 3.64 6.55 11.23
C ARG A 238 3.64 7.98 11.77
N SER A 239 4.28 8.20 12.92
CA SER A 239 4.35 9.54 13.53
C SER A 239 5.37 10.48 12.87
N ARG A 240 6.34 9.94 12.11
CA ARG A 240 7.42 10.70 11.46
C ARG A 240 7.23 10.88 9.96
N SER A 241 6.33 10.10 9.36
CA SER A 241 6.08 10.12 7.91
C SER A 241 4.63 10.52 7.62
N MET A 242 4.41 11.22 6.53
CA MET A 242 3.06 11.37 6.00
C MET A 242 2.64 10.07 5.30
N MET A 243 1.40 9.65 5.52
CA MET A 243 0.91 8.36 5.05
C MET A 243 -0.31 8.52 4.17
N ILE A 244 -0.36 7.72 3.09
CA ILE A 244 -1.55 7.56 2.25
C ILE A 244 -1.85 6.07 2.12
N ASP A 245 -3.09 5.70 2.45
CA ASP A 245 -3.61 4.36 2.25
C ASP A 245 -4.42 4.29 0.96
N LEU A 246 -4.00 3.40 0.07
CA LEU A 246 -4.65 3.09 -1.21
C LEU A 246 -5.38 1.74 -1.19
N SER A 247 -5.80 1.27 -0.02
CA SER A 247 -6.66 0.09 0.07
C SER A 247 -7.94 0.29 -0.75
N MET A 248 -8.35 -0.71 -1.50
CA MET A 248 -9.42 -0.62 -2.50
C MET A 248 -10.43 -1.74 -2.37
N THR A 249 -11.69 -1.43 -2.64
CA THR A 249 -12.70 -2.44 -2.93
C THR A 249 -12.53 -2.96 -4.37
N LEU A 250 -13.18 -4.08 -4.70
CA LEU A 250 -13.17 -4.62 -6.06
C LEU A 250 -13.66 -3.59 -7.08
N ASP A 251 -14.69 -2.83 -6.75
CA ASP A 251 -15.22 -1.79 -7.64
C ASP A 251 -14.21 -0.67 -7.84
N GLN A 252 -13.54 -0.21 -6.79
CA GLN A 252 -12.48 0.79 -6.89
C GLN A 252 -11.27 0.31 -7.69
N LYS A 253 -10.92 -0.99 -7.62
CA LYS A 253 -9.88 -1.58 -8.49
C LYS A 253 -10.27 -1.48 -9.96
N ILE A 254 -11.52 -1.81 -10.29
CA ILE A 254 -12.05 -1.69 -11.65
C ILE A 254 -12.05 -0.23 -12.11
N ASP A 255 -12.51 0.71 -11.28
CA ASP A 255 -12.52 2.14 -11.60
C ASP A 255 -11.09 2.67 -11.84
N ARG A 256 -10.12 2.21 -11.05
CA ARG A 256 -8.70 2.55 -11.26
C ARG A 256 -8.16 1.96 -12.56
N MET A 257 -8.47 0.71 -12.85
CA MET A 257 -8.07 0.05 -14.10
C MET A 257 -8.68 0.75 -15.31
N GLU A 258 -9.94 1.17 -15.23
CA GLU A 258 -10.61 1.94 -16.30
C GLU A 258 -9.94 3.29 -16.53
N PHE A 259 -9.61 3.99 -15.46
CA PHE A 259 -8.89 5.27 -15.57
C PHE A 259 -7.54 5.09 -16.27
N ILE A 260 -6.76 4.07 -15.88
CA ILE A 260 -5.44 3.80 -16.46
C ILE A 260 -5.55 3.31 -17.89
N ALA A 261 -6.54 2.47 -18.22
CA ALA A 261 -6.74 1.93 -19.57
C ALA A 261 -7.05 3.01 -20.63
N LYS A 262 -7.55 4.18 -20.21
CA LYS A 262 -7.79 5.34 -21.07
C LYS A 262 -6.53 6.13 -21.40
N SER A 263 -5.43 5.88 -20.69
CA SER A 263 -4.14 6.54 -20.97
C SER A 263 -3.49 5.92 -22.20
N ASP A 264 -2.95 6.76 -23.07
CA ASP A 264 -2.18 6.34 -24.24
C ASP A 264 -0.82 5.70 -23.86
N GLU A 265 -0.31 6.02 -22.66
CA GLU A 265 0.92 5.43 -22.13
C GLU A 265 0.74 3.97 -21.66
N PHE A 266 -0.50 3.55 -21.36
CA PHE A 266 -0.78 2.20 -20.89
C PHE A 266 -1.03 1.27 -22.06
N LEU A 267 -0.15 0.28 -22.26
CA LEU A 267 -0.21 -0.68 -23.37
C LEU A 267 -0.38 0.02 -24.74
N PRO A 268 0.56 0.88 -25.13
CA PRO A 268 0.46 1.66 -26.36
C PRO A 268 0.43 0.79 -27.62
N GLU A 269 0.89 -0.47 -27.50
CA GLU A 269 0.86 -1.48 -28.59
C GLU A 269 -0.55 -2.04 -28.87
N TYR A 270 -1.54 -1.76 -28.01
CA TYR A 270 -2.90 -2.29 -28.17
C TYR A 270 -3.93 -1.16 -28.36
N ASP A 271 -4.84 -1.39 -29.30
CA ASP A 271 -5.95 -0.48 -29.54
C ASP A 271 -6.84 -0.32 -28.31
N ALA A 272 -7.51 0.83 -28.22
CA ALA A 272 -8.44 1.14 -27.13
C ALA A 272 -9.57 0.11 -27.00
N THR A 273 -10.00 -0.49 -28.13
CA THR A 273 -11.03 -1.55 -28.16
C THR A 273 -10.57 -2.83 -27.47
N ILE A 274 -9.30 -3.22 -27.63
CA ILE A 274 -8.73 -4.43 -26.97
C ILE A 274 -8.72 -4.21 -25.45
N LYS A 275 -8.27 -3.04 -25.00
CA LYS A 275 -8.25 -2.69 -23.58
C LYS A 275 -9.66 -2.61 -22.98
N ALA A 276 -10.63 -2.06 -23.72
CA ALA A 276 -12.02 -1.96 -23.30
C ALA A 276 -12.71 -3.33 -23.22
N ASP A 277 -12.50 -4.21 -24.20
CA ASP A 277 -13.02 -5.59 -24.22
C ASP A 277 -12.49 -6.39 -23.03
N ALA A 278 -11.18 -6.29 -22.77
CA ALA A 278 -10.53 -6.95 -21.63
C ALA A 278 -11.12 -6.48 -20.30
N LEU A 279 -11.27 -5.17 -20.12
CA LEU A 279 -11.86 -4.58 -18.93
C LEU A 279 -13.33 -4.97 -18.74
N ALA A 280 -14.11 -5.02 -19.82
CA ALA A 280 -15.51 -5.46 -19.78
C ALA A 280 -15.65 -6.90 -19.32
N LEU A 281 -14.78 -7.82 -19.80
CA LEU A 281 -14.75 -9.20 -19.32
C LEU A 281 -14.41 -9.26 -17.82
N ILE A 282 -13.33 -8.61 -17.38
CA ILE A 282 -12.89 -8.61 -15.98
C ILE A 282 -14.03 -8.05 -15.09
N ARG A 283 -14.68 -6.96 -15.50
CA ARG A 283 -15.83 -6.37 -14.77
C ARG A 283 -16.99 -7.36 -14.62
N LYS A 284 -17.28 -8.14 -15.68
CA LYS A 284 -18.36 -9.12 -15.68
C LYS A 284 -18.13 -10.28 -14.70
N ILE A 285 -16.88 -10.76 -14.58
CA ILE A 285 -16.53 -11.92 -13.77
C ILE A 285 -15.75 -11.56 -12.49
N LYS A 286 -15.74 -10.28 -12.09
CA LYS A 286 -14.90 -9.76 -10.98
C LYS A 286 -15.06 -10.53 -9.67
N SER A 287 -16.25 -11.04 -9.36
CA SER A 287 -16.54 -11.82 -8.14
C SER A 287 -15.98 -13.25 -8.17
N GLU A 288 -15.60 -13.73 -9.35
CA GLU A 288 -15.06 -15.08 -9.55
C GLU A 288 -13.53 -15.06 -9.69
N CYS A 289 -12.96 -13.87 -9.95
CA CYS A 289 -11.51 -13.73 -10.11
C CYS A 289 -10.78 -13.90 -8.78
N LYS A 290 -9.68 -14.66 -8.79
CA LYS A 290 -8.78 -14.83 -7.64
C LYS A 290 -8.06 -13.53 -7.28
N GLU A 291 -7.64 -12.77 -8.29
CA GLU A 291 -6.94 -11.51 -8.14
C GLU A 291 -7.37 -10.53 -9.25
N ILE A 292 -7.55 -9.27 -8.89
CA ILE A 292 -7.80 -8.18 -9.84
C ILE A 292 -6.74 -7.10 -9.63
N SER A 293 -5.96 -6.86 -10.70
CA SER A 293 -4.87 -5.89 -10.74
C SER A 293 -4.64 -5.42 -12.18
N LEU A 294 -3.74 -4.45 -12.38
CA LEU A 294 -3.32 -4.07 -13.75
C LEU A 294 -2.61 -5.22 -14.47
N ARG A 295 -1.95 -6.13 -13.74
CA ARG A 295 -1.35 -7.33 -14.34
C ARG A 295 -2.43 -8.22 -14.96
N THR A 296 -3.59 -8.33 -14.30
CA THR A 296 -4.77 -9.02 -14.83
C THR A 296 -5.25 -8.37 -16.13
N LEU A 297 -5.36 -7.04 -16.17
CA LEU A 297 -5.77 -6.33 -17.40
C LEU A 297 -4.75 -6.52 -18.53
N ILE A 298 -3.45 -6.43 -18.23
CA ILE A 298 -2.37 -6.69 -19.20
C ILE A 298 -2.49 -8.10 -19.79
N ALA A 299 -2.65 -9.11 -18.91
CA ALA A 299 -2.76 -10.50 -19.34
C ALA A 299 -3.97 -10.74 -20.25
N VAL A 300 -5.15 -10.23 -19.85
CA VAL A 300 -6.38 -10.38 -20.66
C VAL A 300 -6.28 -9.60 -21.98
N SER A 301 -5.68 -8.42 -22.00
CA SER A 301 -5.45 -7.65 -23.24
C SER A 301 -4.56 -8.42 -24.22
N LYS A 302 -3.49 -9.06 -23.73
CA LYS A 302 -2.62 -9.93 -24.56
C LYS A 302 -3.38 -11.11 -25.13
N VAL A 303 -4.19 -11.79 -24.31
CA VAL A 303 -5.01 -12.93 -24.75
C VAL A 303 -6.04 -12.47 -25.79
N ARG A 304 -6.68 -11.32 -25.57
CA ARG A 304 -7.65 -10.72 -26.53
C ARG A 304 -7.01 -10.38 -27.88
N ALA A 305 -5.80 -9.83 -27.86
CA ALA A 305 -5.07 -9.47 -29.08
C ALA A 305 -4.61 -10.67 -29.88
N SER A 306 -4.32 -11.80 -29.22
CA SER A 306 -3.69 -12.97 -29.83
C SER A 306 -4.66 -14.06 -30.27
N ASN A 307 -5.91 -14.10 -29.77
CA ASN A 307 -6.83 -15.20 -29.96
C ASN A 307 -8.23 -14.76 -30.36
N LYS A 308 -8.85 -15.43 -31.32
CA LYS A 308 -10.26 -15.18 -31.73
C LYS A 308 -11.23 -15.56 -30.60
N ASP A 309 -11.04 -16.73 -30.00
CA ASP A 309 -11.88 -17.29 -28.92
C ASP A 309 -11.32 -16.97 -27.53
N TRP A 310 -10.84 -15.75 -27.38
CA TRP A 310 -10.09 -15.27 -26.21
C TRP A 310 -10.85 -15.32 -24.89
N LYS A 311 -12.20 -15.23 -24.91
CA LYS A 311 -13.00 -15.06 -23.69
C LYS A 311 -12.93 -16.27 -22.77
N ASP A 312 -13.01 -17.49 -23.32
CA ASP A 312 -12.98 -18.71 -22.53
C ASP A 312 -11.60 -18.91 -21.90
N LEU A 313 -10.53 -18.70 -22.70
CA LEU A 313 -9.16 -18.77 -22.18
C LEU A 313 -8.92 -17.73 -21.08
N ALA A 314 -9.33 -16.47 -21.30
CA ALA A 314 -9.18 -15.40 -20.31
C ALA A 314 -9.98 -15.69 -19.02
N THR A 315 -11.22 -16.18 -19.16
CA THR A 315 -12.06 -16.56 -18.01
C THR A 315 -11.39 -17.67 -17.21
N TYR A 316 -10.93 -18.73 -17.88
CA TYR A 316 -10.22 -19.83 -17.22
C TYR A 316 -8.99 -19.33 -16.45
N MET A 317 -8.14 -18.48 -17.07
CA MET A 317 -6.95 -17.93 -16.44
C MET A 317 -7.25 -17.10 -15.18
N LEU A 318 -8.41 -16.45 -15.13
CA LEU A 318 -8.78 -15.58 -14.02
C LEU A 318 -9.47 -16.31 -12.86
N THR A 319 -10.12 -17.44 -13.14
CA THR A 319 -10.95 -18.19 -12.17
C THR A 319 -10.29 -19.48 -11.68
N ALA A 320 -9.39 -20.07 -12.47
CA ALA A 320 -8.62 -21.26 -12.10
C ALA A 320 -7.51 -20.92 -11.10
#